data_b584858ca535d792a064e5da7b718386
#
_entry.id   b584858ca535d792a064e5da7b718386
#
_cell.length_a   1.000
_cell.length_b   1.000
_cell.length_c   1.000
_cell.angle_alpha   90.00
_cell.angle_beta   90.00
_cell.angle_gamma   90.00
#
_symmetry.space_group_name_H-M   'P 1'
#
loop_
_entity.id
_entity.type
_entity.pdbx_description
1 polymer ?
#
loop_
_entity_poly.entity_id
_entity_poly.type
_entity_poly.pdbx_seq_one_letter_code
_entity_poly.pdbx_strand_id
1 'polypeptide(L)'
;MYRIDPNDPAGAGRGPEIITKDYTFYGTYAARIRVPKVKDVQPNIGAVVGYFTYNMEPGKSLSEIDWEWLIADPQIVYIGTWTGPRGNLQRIGRTINLAEGKIYSTIYRSGKDGNINHDLTGLQNQPETVPAIEGFNAAEKFYTYGFDWYPDRLVWWILHPETSEKIVLWDYQGSTPDFSGIPDNRTYYRLNFWHTNNWPVETNPNSIEAPAYPYELEIDWMSYKPFDELNPHLNK
;
A
#
# COMPACT_ATOMS: atom_id res chain seq x y z
N MET A 1 -14.43 11.32 6.16
CA MET A 1 -14.63 10.10 6.95
C MET A 1 -15.19 9.02 6.05
N TYR A 2 -14.56 7.86 5.97
CA TYR A 2 -14.98 6.72 5.17
C TYR A 2 -15.36 5.58 6.10
N ARG A 3 -16.44 4.88 5.79
CA ARG A 3 -17.05 3.90 6.69
C ARG A 3 -17.37 2.61 5.94
N ILE A 4 -17.00 1.47 6.51
CA ILE A 4 -17.56 0.17 6.18
C ILE A 4 -18.68 -0.13 7.17
N ASP A 5 -19.84 -0.51 6.69
CA ASP A 5 -20.99 -0.95 7.48
C ASP A 5 -21.21 -2.46 7.26
N PRO A 6 -21.14 -3.28 8.31
CA PRO A 6 -21.36 -4.72 8.19
C PRO A 6 -22.78 -5.09 7.77
N ASN A 7 -23.72 -4.15 7.91
CA ASN A 7 -25.12 -4.36 7.49
C ASN A 7 -25.35 -3.90 6.04
N ASP A 8 -24.30 -3.42 5.34
CA ASP A 8 -24.44 -3.09 3.94
C ASP A 8 -24.68 -4.36 3.13
N PRO A 9 -25.81 -4.47 2.41
CA PRO A 9 -26.11 -5.65 1.58
C PRO A 9 -25.15 -5.84 0.41
N ALA A 10 -24.28 -4.87 0.13
CA ALA A 10 -23.29 -4.96 -0.93
C ALA A 10 -22.22 -6.04 -0.69
N GLY A 11 -22.07 -6.54 0.54
CA GLY A 11 -21.23 -7.69 0.87
C GLY A 11 -19.73 -7.41 0.88
N ALA A 12 -18.96 -8.46 1.10
CA ALA A 12 -17.50 -8.43 1.12
C ALA A 12 -16.91 -7.88 -0.18
N GLY A 13 -15.81 -7.14 -0.07
CA GLY A 13 -15.08 -6.57 -1.21
C GLY A 13 -15.58 -5.22 -1.69
N ARG A 14 -16.57 -4.63 -1.02
CA ARG A 14 -17.06 -3.28 -1.32
C ARG A 14 -16.78 -2.31 -0.19
N GLY A 15 -16.41 -1.11 -0.55
CA GLY A 15 -16.18 -0.01 0.38
C GLY A 15 -16.08 1.32 -0.35
N PRO A 16 -16.06 2.43 0.38
CA PRO A 16 -15.89 3.74 -0.21
C PRO A 16 -14.49 3.90 -0.82
N GLU A 17 -14.42 4.62 -1.92
CA GLU A 17 -13.16 4.98 -2.60
C GLU A 17 -13.14 6.46 -2.97
N ILE A 18 -11.98 7.10 -2.81
CA ILE A 18 -11.66 8.39 -3.43
C ILE A 18 -10.73 8.12 -4.60
N ILE A 19 -10.96 8.84 -5.70
CA ILE A 19 -10.12 8.76 -6.90
C ILE A 19 -9.89 10.16 -7.45
N THR A 20 -8.67 10.46 -7.91
CA THR A 20 -8.40 11.71 -8.62
C THR A 20 -9.19 11.79 -9.92
N LYS A 21 -9.58 13.00 -10.33
CA LYS A 21 -10.25 13.23 -11.60
C LYS A 21 -9.30 13.04 -12.79
N ASP A 22 -8.07 13.51 -12.61
CA ASP A 22 -7.04 13.49 -13.63
C ASP A 22 -6.03 12.39 -13.36
N TYR A 23 -5.35 11.97 -14.42
CA TYR A 23 -4.23 11.05 -14.30
C TYR A 23 -3.08 11.69 -13.52
N THR A 24 -2.40 10.86 -12.76
CA THR A 24 -1.13 11.14 -12.12
C THR A 24 -0.05 10.23 -12.71
N PHE A 25 1.22 10.59 -12.53
CA PHE A 25 2.35 9.78 -12.98
C PHE A 25 3.55 10.01 -12.06
N TYR A 26 4.77 10.07 -12.57
CA TYR A 26 5.98 10.24 -11.76
C TYR A 26 5.89 11.47 -10.86
N GLY A 27 6.17 11.27 -9.59
CA GLY A 27 6.05 12.33 -8.60
C GLY A 27 6.09 11.82 -7.16
N THR A 28 5.89 12.74 -6.25
CA THR A 28 5.72 12.46 -4.82
C THR A 28 4.23 12.37 -4.49
N TYR A 29 3.86 11.27 -3.89
CA TYR A 29 2.52 11.00 -3.35
C TYR A 29 2.61 10.96 -1.84
N ALA A 30 1.70 11.65 -1.18
CA ALA A 30 1.65 11.65 0.27
C ALA A 30 0.21 11.76 0.78
N ALA A 31 -0.06 11.10 1.90
CA ALA A 31 -1.33 11.20 2.60
C ALA A 31 -1.11 11.22 4.11
N ARG A 32 -1.91 12.00 4.82
CA ARG A 32 -1.96 11.98 6.26
C ARG A 32 -3.30 11.38 6.69
N ILE A 33 -3.21 10.16 7.20
CA ILE A 33 -4.38 9.34 7.51
C ILE A 33 -4.26 8.70 8.89
N ARG A 34 -5.42 8.32 9.45
CA ARG A 34 -5.55 7.47 10.62
C ARG A 34 -6.42 6.27 10.26
N VAL A 35 -5.84 5.09 10.39
CA VAL A 35 -6.51 3.81 10.12
C VAL A 35 -7.62 3.57 11.17
N PRO A 36 -8.71 2.90 10.85
CA PRO A 36 -9.76 2.61 11.82
C PRO A 36 -9.27 1.83 13.03
N LYS A 37 -9.76 2.21 14.20
CA LYS A 37 -9.49 1.47 15.44
C LYS A 37 -10.45 0.31 15.58
N VAL A 38 -9.92 -0.88 15.75
CA VAL A 38 -10.71 -2.07 16.12
C VAL A 38 -11.22 -1.91 17.55
N LYS A 39 -12.53 -2.01 17.73
CA LYS A 39 -13.17 -1.79 19.05
C LYS A 39 -13.00 -2.98 19.99
N ASP A 40 -13.06 -4.18 19.46
CA ASP A 40 -12.86 -5.43 20.18
C ASP A 40 -11.80 -6.26 19.46
N VAL A 41 -10.97 -6.99 20.21
CA VAL A 41 -10.03 -7.95 19.64
C VAL A 41 -10.85 -9.08 19.01
N GLN A 42 -11.32 -8.83 17.81
CA GLN A 42 -11.93 -9.86 16.99
C GLN A 42 -10.81 -10.44 16.13
N PRO A 43 -10.57 -11.75 16.19
CA PRO A 43 -9.55 -12.36 15.36
C PRO A 43 -9.83 -12.24 13.86
N ASN A 44 -10.92 -11.60 13.46
CA ASN A 44 -11.56 -11.76 12.16
C ASN A 44 -11.82 -10.45 11.44
N ILE A 45 -11.02 -9.42 11.63
CA ILE A 45 -11.34 -8.16 10.98
C ILE A 45 -10.43 -7.91 9.80
N GLY A 46 -10.85 -8.39 8.63
CA GLY A 46 -10.25 -8.14 7.34
C GLY A 46 -10.75 -6.92 6.63
N ALA A 47 -10.86 -5.87 7.38
CA ALA A 47 -11.01 -4.60 6.75
C ALA A 47 -9.63 -4.08 6.35
N VAL A 48 -9.51 -3.66 5.10
CA VAL A 48 -8.28 -3.19 4.48
C VAL A 48 -8.41 -1.72 4.17
N VAL A 49 -7.45 -0.93 4.63
CA VAL A 49 -7.23 0.42 4.14
C VAL A 49 -6.21 0.36 3.03
N GLY A 50 -6.57 0.84 1.84
CA GLY A 50 -5.66 0.98 0.70
C GLY A 50 -5.42 2.45 0.38
N TYR A 51 -4.15 2.84 0.33
CA TYR A 51 -3.67 4.12 -0.13
C TYR A 51 -2.73 3.84 -1.31
N PHE A 52 -3.15 4.15 -2.55
CA PHE A 52 -2.53 3.53 -3.71
C PHE A 52 -2.72 4.33 -4.99
N THR A 53 -2.04 3.87 -6.04
CA THR A 53 -2.35 4.22 -7.42
C THR A 53 -2.86 3.00 -8.17
N TYR A 54 -3.74 3.19 -9.14
CA TYR A 54 -4.24 2.08 -9.94
C TYR A 54 -4.68 2.54 -11.33
N ASN A 55 -4.20 1.85 -12.36
CA ASN A 55 -4.75 1.94 -13.72
C ASN A 55 -4.43 0.68 -14.54
N MET A 56 -5.43 0.18 -15.26
CA MET A 56 -5.31 -0.94 -16.17
C MET A 56 -5.95 -0.58 -17.52
N GLU A 57 -5.19 0.09 -18.37
CA GLU A 57 -5.66 0.41 -19.73
C GLU A 57 -5.61 -0.84 -20.62
N PRO A 58 -6.57 -0.97 -21.58
CA PRO A 58 -6.51 -2.05 -22.57
C PRO A 58 -5.18 -2.06 -23.33
N GLY A 59 -4.54 -3.23 -23.38
CA GLY A 59 -3.27 -3.43 -24.10
C GLY A 59 -2.03 -2.91 -23.38
N LYS A 60 -2.16 -2.39 -22.14
CA LYS A 60 -1.04 -1.97 -21.31
C LYS A 60 -0.88 -2.86 -20.07
N SER A 61 0.25 -2.74 -19.42
CA SER A 61 0.49 -3.34 -18.09
C SER A 61 -0.31 -2.63 -17.01
N LEU A 62 -0.67 -3.37 -15.98
CA LEU A 62 -1.19 -2.80 -14.74
C LEU A 62 -0.16 -1.82 -14.16
N SER A 63 -0.65 -0.71 -13.64
CA SER A 63 0.12 0.30 -12.95
C SER A 63 -0.49 0.52 -11.59
N GLU A 64 0.11 -0.09 -10.56
CA GLU A 64 -0.38 -0.04 -9.18
C GLU A 64 0.80 0.04 -8.20
N ILE A 65 0.70 0.98 -7.27
CA ILE A 65 1.68 1.18 -6.18
C ILE A 65 0.87 1.29 -4.90
N ASP A 66 1.20 0.48 -3.90
CA ASP A 66 0.37 0.25 -2.73
C ASP A 66 1.02 0.64 -1.42
N TRP A 67 0.18 1.15 -0.54
CA TRP A 67 0.22 1.07 0.91
C TRP A 67 -1.08 0.43 1.38
N GLU A 68 -0.98 -0.60 2.20
CA GLU A 68 -2.15 -1.29 2.72
C GLU A 68 -2.00 -1.62 4.20
N TRP A 69 -3.13 -1.61 4.91
CA TRP A 69 -3.24 -2.01 6.31
C TRP A 69 -4.40 -2.96 6.47
N LEU A 70 -4.15 -4.09 7.10
CA LEU A 70 -5.21 -4.86 7.73
C LEU A 70 -5.50 -4.22 9.09
N ILE A 71 -6.71 -3.72 9.33
CA ILE A 71 -6.99 -2.91 10.53
C ILE A 71 -6.84 -3.68 11.84
N ALA A 72 -6.86 -5.02 11.81
CA ALA A 72 -6.59 -5.87 12.95
C ALA A 72 -5.11 -5.80 13.40
N ASP A 73 -4.20 -5.45 12.50
CA ASP A 73 -2.76 -5.29 12.76
C ASP A 73 -2.28 -3.87 12.43
N PRO A 74 -2.68 -2.85 13.20
CA PRO A 74 -2.41 -1.45 12.86
C PRO A 74 -0.94 -1.04 13.00
N GLN A 75 -0.07 -1.94 13.44
CA GLN A 75 1.38 -1.75 13.50
C GLN A 75 2.10 -2.25 12.24
N ILE A 76 1.41 -3.05 11.42
CA ILE A 76 1.97 -3.67 10.23
C ILE A 76 1.49 -2.95 8.98
N VAL A 77 2.42 -2.68 8.09
CA VAL A 77 2.15 -2.10 6.77
C VAL A 77 2.59 -3.06 5.67
N TYR A 78 1.81 -3.06 4.60
CA TYR A 78 2.09 -3.78 3.36
C TYR A 78 2.34 -2.72 2.29
N ILE A 79 3.52 -2.75 1.67
CA ILE A 79 3.90 -1.85 0.58
C ILE A 79 4.35 -2.66 -0.62
N GLY A 80 4.09 -2.18 -1.82
CA GLY A 80 4.48 -2.90 -3.00
C GLY A 80 3.91 -2.35 -4.30
N THR A 81 4.00 -3.16 -5.34
CA THR A 81 3.41 -2.87 -6.65
C THR A 81 2.75 -4.09 -7.25
N TRP A 82 1.79 -3.81 -8.12
CA TRP A 82 1.32 -4.76 -9.11
C TRP A 82 1.56 -4.20 -10.50
N THR A 83 2.16 -5.01 -11.37
CA THR A 83 2.49 -4.67 -12.75
C THR A 83 2.14 -5.84 -13.69
N GLY A 84 2.49 -5.72 -14.95
CA GLY A 84 2.31 -6.79 -15.93
C GLY A 84 0.97 -6.76 -16.66
N PRO A 85 0.86 -7.53 -17.74
CA PRO A 85 -0.34 -7.57 -18.55
C PRO A 85 -1.46 -8.36 -17.86
N ARG A 86 -2.71 -8.05 -18.24
CA ARG A 86 -3.89 -8.81 -17.78
C ARG A 86 -3.70 -10.31 -18.02
N GLY A 87 -3.88 -11.12 -16.98
CA GLY A 87 -3.69 -12.57 -17.01
C GLY A 87 -2.26 -13.05 -16.71
N ASN A 88 -1.29 -12.13 -16.56
CA ASN A 88 0.06 -12.44 -16.11
C ASN A 88 0.57 -11.29 -15.21
N LEU A 89 -0.11 -11.06 -14.11
CA LEU A 89 0.26 -10.01 -13.16
C LEU A 89 1.55 -10.37 -12.42
N GLN A 90 2.32 -9.35 -12.14
CA GLN A 90 3.60 -9.40 -11.44
C GLN A 90 3.50 -8.54 -10.19
N ARG A 91 4.15 -8.94 -9.12
CA ARG A 91 4.12 -8.23 -7.85
C ARG A 91 5.50 -8.16 -7.22
N ILE A 92 5.80 -7.03 -6.59
CA ILE A 92 6.78 -6.93 -5.52
C ILE A 92 6.05 -6.51 -4.25
N GLY A 93 6.57 -6.91 -3.09
CA GLY A 93 5.93 -6.55 -1.83
C GLY A 93 6.87 -6.65 -0.65
N ARG A 94 6.66 -5.75 0.32
CA ARG A 94 7.36 -5.77 1.61
C ARG A 94 6.34 -5.62 2.72
N THR A 95 6.46 -6.45 3.74
CA THR A 95 5.64 -6.41 4.96
C THR A 95 6.51 -5.97 6.13
N ILE A 96 6.11 -4.92 6.84
CA ILE A 96 6.91 -4.29 7.89
C ILE A 96 6.06 -4.03 9.13
N ASN A 97 6.54 -4.44 10.30
CA ASN A 97 6.05 -3.94 11.58
C ASN A 97 6.82 -2.66 11.93
N LEU A 98 6.17 -1.51 11.83
CA LEU A 98 6.80 -0.21 12.08
C LEU A 98 7.04 0.08 13.56
N ALA A 99 6.27 -0.52 14.46
CA ALA A 99 6.50 -0.38 15.90
C ALA A 99 7.79 -1.08 16.36
N GLU A 100 8.13 -2.19 15.70
CA GLU A 100 9.31 -3.00 16.02
C GLU A 100 10.50 -2.74 15.08
N GLY A 101 10.27 -2.04 13.96
CA GLY A 101 11.27 -1.91 12.90
C GLY A 101 11.58 -3.24 12.20
N LYS A 102 10.66 -4.21 12.26
CA LYS A 102 10.86 -5.56 11.77
C LYS A 102 10.28 -5.75 10.37
N ILE A 103 11.12 -6.18 9.44
CA ILE A 103 10.69 -6.63 8.12
C ILE A 103 10.35 -8.11 8.20
N TYR A 104 9.08 -8.47 7.93
CA TYR A 104 8.63 -9.88 7.89
C TYR A 104 8.97 -10.56 6.56
N SER A 105 8.84 -9.83 5.46
CA SER A 105 9.12 -10.35 4.14
C SER A 105 9.46 -9.24 3.15
N THR A 106 10.28 -9.56 2.17
CA THR A 106 10.50 -8.79 0.94
C THR A 106 10.47 -9.79 -0.20
N ILE A 107 9.46 -9.69 -1.06
CA ILE A 107 9.16 -10.73 -2.05
C ILE A 107 8.94 -10.15 -3.45
N TYR A 108 9.09 -11.03 -4.45
CA TYR A 108 8.50 -10.84 -5.76
C TYR A 108 7.68 -12.07 -6.19
N ARG A 109 6.79 -11.88 -7.14
CA ARG A 109 5.92 -12.90 -7.68
C ARG A 109 5.61 -12.64 -9.15
N SER A 110 5.68 -13.68 -9.98
CA SER A 110 5.31 -13.64 -11.38
C SER A 110 4.15 -14.60 -11.66
N GLY A 111 3.19 -14.20 -12.50
CA GLY A 111 2.11 -15.08 -12.95
C GLY A 111 2.60 -16.26 -13.79
N LYS A 112 3.83 -16.20 -14.33
CA LYS A 112 4.42 -17.25 -15.16
C LYS A 112 4.77 -18.53 -14.41
N ASP A 113 5.03 -18.41 -13.11
CA ASP A 113 5.43 -19.54 -12.23
C ASP A 113 4.33 -19.96 -11.26
N GLY A 114 3.08 -19.62 -11.55
CA GLY A 114 1.93 -20.00 -10.70
C GLY A 114 1.75 -19.06 -9.49
N ASN A 115 2.29 -17.86 -9.54
CA ASN A 115 2.21 -16.87 -8.46
C ASN A 115 2.95 -17.29 -7.17
N ILE A 116 4.05 -18.00 -7.29
CA ILE A 116 4.90 -18.35 -6.15
C ILE A 116 5.59 -17.09 -5.63
N ASN A 117 5.62 -16.92 -4.32
CA ASN A 117 6.41 -15.89 -3.68
C ASN A 117 7.88 -16.30 -3.62
N HIS A 118 8.74 -15.47 -4.17
CA HIS A 118 10.18 -15.60 -4.10
C HIS A 118 10.77 -14.53 -3.19
N ASP A 119 11.82 -14.88 -2.45
CA ASP A 119 12.54 -13.93 -1.62
C ASP A 119 13.30 -12.92 -2.49
N LEU A 120 13.17 -11.64 -2.14
CA LEU A 120 13.85 -10.52 -2.78
C LEU A 120 14.90 -9.87 -1.86
N THR A 121 15.00 -10.33 -0.60
CA THR A 121 15.95 -9.80 0.39
C THR A 121 17.38 -9.94 -0.11
N GLY A 122 18.15 -8.88 0.02
CA GLY A 122 19.57 -8.87 -0.36
C GLY A 122 19.87 -8.80 -1.87
N LEU A 123 18.85 -8.87 -2.74
CA LEU A 123 19.06 -8.71 -4.19
C LEU A 123 19.22 -7.25 -4.62
N GLN A 124 19.03 -6.32 -3.70
CA GLN A 124 19.05 -4.90 -3.97
C GLN A 124 19.80 -4.13 -2.88
N ASN A 125 20.39 -2.99 -3.26
CA ASN A 125 20.85 -2.01 -2.28
C ASN A 125 19.66 -1.21 -1.73
N GLN A 126 19.03 -1.75 -0.73
CA GLN A 126 17.85 -1.21 -0.07
C GLN A 126 18.00 -1.31 1.45
N PRO A 127 17.23 -0.57 2.26
CA PRO A 127 17.25 -0.82 3.69
C PRO A 127 16.78 -2.25 4.00
N GLU A 128 17.65 -3.05 4.60
CA GLU A 128 17.31 -4.40 5.12
C GLU A 128 16.78 -4.34 6.56
N THR A 129 16.89 -3.17 7.19
CA THR A 129 16.33 -2.86 8.50
C THR A 129 15.68 -1.51 8.46
N VAL A 130 14.61 -1.32 9.21
CA VAL A 130 13.91 -0.04 9.37
C VAL A 130 14.00 0.36 10.83
N PRO A 131 14.20 1.64 11.16
CA PRO A 131 14.13 2.07 12.55
C PRO A 131 12.73 1.82 13.11
N ALA A 132 12.66 1.33 14.34
CA ALA A 132 11.39 1.26 15.06
C ALA A 132 10.87 2.67 15.34
N ILE A 133 9.57 2.86 15.17
CA ILE A 133 8.89 4.09 15.57
C ILE A 133 8.18 3.79 16.88
N GLU A 134 8.73 4.27 18.00
CA GLU A 134 8.20 4.00 19.33
C GLU A 134 6.71 4.37 19.42
N GLY A 135 5.91 3.43 19.91
CA GLY A 135 4.47 3.61 20.05
C GLY A 135 3.71 3.76 18.73
N PHE A 136 4.31 3.32 17.60
CA PHE A 136 3.60 3.34 16.33
C PHE A 136 2.34 2.47 16.39
N ASN A 137 1.23 3.08 16.04
CA ASN A 137 -0.05 2.42 15.83
C ASN A 137 -0.87 3.30 14.88
N ALA A 138 -1.08 2.83 13.68
CA ALA A 138 -1.78 3.57 12.62
C ALA A 138 -3.24 3.94 12.98
N ALA A 139 -3.83 3.24 13.98
CA ALA A 139 -5.18 3.49 14.46
C ALA A 139 -5.28 4.52 15.60
N GLU A 140 -4.15 4.87 16.23
CA GLU A 140 -4.17 5.80 17.39
C GLU A 140 -3.86 7.25 17.01
N LYS A 141 -3.06 7.46 15.95
CA LYS A 141 -2.60 8.79 15.53
C LYS A 141 -2.67 8.94 14.01
N PHE A 142 -2.71 10.18 13.56
CA PHE A 142 -2.46 10.49 12.16
C PHE A 142 -0.95 10.40 11.88
N TYR A 143 -0.59 9.64 10.86
CA TYR A 143 0.76 9.60 10.32
C TYR A 143 0.76 10.03 8.86
N THR A 144 1.89 10.55 8.40
CA THR A 144 2.09 10.91 7.00
C THR A 144 2.88 9.81 6.32
N TYR A 145 2.25 9.16 5.37
CA TYR A 145 2.81 8.11 4.54
C TYR A 145 3.01 8.63 3.13
N GLY A 146 4.00 8.09 2.42
CA GLY A 146 4.18 8.47 1.04
C GLY A 146 5.09 7.56 0.25
N PHE A 147 5.14 7.84 -1.05
CA PHE A 147 6.12 7.25 -1.94
C PHE A 147 6.53 8.26 -3.01
N ASP A 148 7.79 8.13 -3.44
CA ASP A 148 8.33 8.86 -4.57
C ASP A 148 8.45 7.89 -5.74
N TRP A 149 7.77 8.18 -6.85
CA TRP A 149 7.75 7.34 -8.03
C TRP A 149 8.56 7.95 -9.16
N TYR A 150 9.66 7.28 -9.53
CA TYR A 150 10.55 7.60 -10.64
C TYR A 150 10.43 6.53 -11.75
N PRO A 151 10.95 6.77 -12.96
CA PRO A 151 10.94 5.78 -14.04
C PRO A 151 11.68 4.47 -13.72
N ASP A 152 12.69 4.54 -12.87
CA ASP A 152 13.62 3.46 -12.54
C ASP A 152 13.67 3.12 -11.05
N ARG A 153 12.83 3.75 -10.23
CA ARG A 153 12.91 3.66 -8.78
C ARG A 153 11.58 3.98 -8.10
N LEU A 154 11.31 3.30 -7.01
CA LEU A 154 10.22 3.59 -6.07
C LEU A 154 10.77 3.68 -4.65
N VAL A 155 10.43 4.76 -3.94
CA VAL A 155 10.86 4.97 -2.56
C VAL A 155 9.65 5.13 -1.67
N TRP A 156 9.33 4.12 -0.86
CA TRP A 156 8.29 4.23 0.17
C TRP A 156 8.87 4.81 1.44
N TRP A 157 8.13 5.70 2.07
CA TRP A 157 8.58 6.40 3.27
C TRP A 157 7.43 6.80 4.19
N ILE A 158 7.75 6.97 5.46
CA ILE A 158 6.88 7.57 6.47
C ILE A 158 7.59 8.78 7.08
N LEU A 159 6.85 9.80 7.50
CA LEU A 159 7.43 10.85 8.33
C LEU A 159 7.42 10.43 9.79
N HIS A 160 8.55 10.60 10.47
CA HIS A 160 8.64 10.41 11.91
C HIS A 160 7.65 11.36 12.61
N PRO A 161 6.79 10.87 13.51
CA PRO A 161 5.67 11.67 14.05
C PRO A 161 6.11 12.89 14.85
N GLU A 162 7.31 12.87 15.44
CA GLU A 162 7.82 13.94 16.27
C GLU A 162 8.81 14.85 15.55
N THR A 163 9.72 14.28 14.76
CA THR A 163 10.79 15.05 14.10
C THR A 163 10.41 15.50 12.70
N SER A 164 9.39 14.89 12.10
CA SER A 164 9.02 15.05 10.68
C SER A 164 10.12 14.63 9.70
N GLU A 165 11.13 13.93 10.16
CA GLU A 165 12.14 13.35 9.29
C GLU A 165 11.57 12.20 8.45
N LYS A 166 12.01 12.10 7.20
CA LYS A 166 11.61 11.04 6.30
C LYS A 166 12.37 9.75 6.65
N ILE A 167 11.64 8.72 7.06
CA ILE A 167 12.15 7.36 7.25
C ILE A 167 11.85 6.58 5.99
N VAL A 168 12.91 6.15 5.29
CA VAL A 168 12.79 5.29 4.11
C VAL A 168 12.52 3.85 4.56
N LEU A 169 11.46 3.26 4.03
CA LEU A 169 11.04 1.88 4.33
C LEU A 169 11.46 0.91 3.23
N TRP A 170 11.51 1.36 2.01
CA TRP A 170 11.98 0.61 0.86
C TRP A 170 12.41 1.55 -0.27
N ASP A 171 13.61 1.34 -0.76
CA ASP A 171 14.16 2.00 -1.94
C ASP A 171 14.36 0.94 -3.02
N TYR A 172 13.29 0.71 -3.79
CA TYR A 172 13.25 -0.33 -4.80
C TYR A 172 13.76 0.19 -6.15
N GLN A 173 14.75 -0.49 -6.75
CA GLN A 173 15.41 -0.07 -7.98
C GLN A 173 15.22 -1.05 -9.15
N GLY A 174 14.12 -1.79 -9.18
CA GLY A 174 13.75 -2.61 -10.32
C GLY A 174 14.55 -3.90 -10.52
N SER A 175 15.00 -4.56 -9.47
CA SER A 175 15.97 -5.68 -9.54
C SER A 175 15.34 -7.06 -9.33
N THR A 176 14.13 -7.32 -9.83
CA THR A 176 13.69 -8.72 -9.93
C THR A 176 14.35 -9.41 -11.13
N PRO A 177 14.55 -10.75 -11.10
CA PRO A 177 15.19 -11.47 -12.21
C PRO A 177 14.43 -11.39 -13.53
N ASP A 178 13.10 -11.28 -13.50
CA ASP A 178 12.24 -11.50 -14.67
C ASP A 178 11.45 -10.28 -15.14
N PHE A 179 11.34 -9.23 -14.31
CA PHE A 179 10.56 -8.03 -14.64
C PHE A 179 11.04 -6.83 -13.80
N SER A 180 10.66 -5.63 -14.19
CA SER A 180 11.04 -4.43 -13.45
C SER A 180 10.35 -4.32 -12.10
N GLY A 181 9.06 -4.61 -12.03
CA GLY A 181 8.22 -4.33 -10.84
C GLY A 181 7.94 -2.84 -10.63
N ILE A 182 8.47 -1.96 -11.45
CA ILE A 182 8.18 -0.52 -11.41
C ILE A 182 7.09 -0.23 -12.44
N PRO A 183 5.94 0.35 -12.04
CA PRO A 183 4.91 0.77 -12.98
C PRO A 183 5.43 1.85 -13.94
N ASP A 184 5.00 1.77 -15.20
CA ASP A 184 5.47 2.63 -16.28
C ASP A 184 4.34 3.36 -17.04
N ASN A 185 3.11 3.26 -16.54
CA ASN A 185 1.94 3.91 -17.11
C ASN A 185 1.31 4.90 -16.13
N ARG A 186 0.74 5.98 -16.67
CA ARG A 186 -0.08 6.92 -15.91
C ARG A 186 -1.20 6.19 -15.16
N THR A 187 -1.62 6.75 -14.05
CA THR A 187 -2.54 6.09 -13.15
C THR A 187 -3.48 7.11 -12.48
N TYR A 188 -4.47 6.60 -11.74
CA TYR A 188 -5.26 7.41 -10.81
C TYR A 188 -4.76 7.20 -9.39
N TYR A 189 -4.67 8.28 -8.64
CA TYR A 189 -4.34 8.26 -7.23
C TYR A 189 -5.60 8.00 -6.42
N ARG A 190 -5.53 7.03 -5.51
CA ARG A 190 -6.70 6.47 -4.83
C ARG A 190 -6.48 6.28 -3.34
N LEU A 191 -7.58 6.26 -2.62
CA LEU A 191 -7.66 5.76 -1.27
C LEU A 191 -9.00 5.06 -1.11
N ASN A 192 -8.98 3.83 -0.60
CA ASN A 192 -10.19 3.08 -0.32
C ASN A 192 -10.18 2.45 1.07
N PHE A 193 -11.36 1.95 1.44
CA PHE A 193 -11.55 1.15 2.63
C PHE A 193 -12.53 0.04 2.28
N TRP A 194 -12.06 -1.19 2.27
CA TRP A 194 -12.81 -2.37 1.87
C TRP A 194 -12.57 -3.53 2.82
N HIS A 195 -13.20 -4.66 2.62
CA HIS A 195 -12.95 -5.85 3.45
C HIS A 195 -12.73 -7.09 2.60
N THR A 196 -11.91 -8.00 3.12
CA THR A 196 -11.55 -9.28 2.53
C THR A 196 -11.89 -10.42 3.49
N ASN A 197 -12.02 -11.61 2.96
CA ASN A 197 -12.19 -12.84 3.74
C ASN A 197 -11.09 -13.87 3.47
N ASN A 198 -10.03 -13.47 2.77
CA ASN A 198 -8.96 -14.37 2.34
C ASN A 198 -7.54 -13.81 2.57
N TRP A 199 -7.42 -12.71 3.30
CA TRP A 199 -6.13 -12.12 3.65
C TRP A 199 -5.98 -12.08 5.17
N PRO A 200 -5.36 -13.12 5.77
CA PRO A 200 -5.15 -13.18 7.21
C PRO A 200 -4.11 -12.16 7.66
N VAL A 201 -4.27 -11.64 8.87
CA VAL A 201 -3.28 -10.77 9.50
C VAL A 201 -2.02 -11.58 9.90
N GLU A 202 -0.86 -10.94 9.92
CA GLU A 202 0.42 -11.60 10.26
C GLU A 202 0.43 -12.15 11.69
N THR A 203 -0.20 -11.47 12.62
CA THR A 203 -0.28 -11.88 14.03
C THR A 203 -1.32 -12.96 14.28
N ASN A 204 -2.25 -13.17 13.35
CA ASN A 204 -3.27 -14.20 13.43
C ASN A 204 -3.59 -14.80 12.06
N PRO A 205 -2.75 -15.70 11.54
CA PRO A 205 -2.88 -16.24 10.17
C PRO A 205 -4.13 -17.10 9.94
N ASN A 206 -4.88 -17.43 11.00
CA ASN A 206 -6.14 -18.17 10.91
C ASN A 206 -7.37 -17.24 10.99
N SER A 207 -7.19 -15.94 11.02
CA SER A 207 -8.29 -14.99 11.05
C SER A 207 -9.05 -15.00 9.73
N ILE A 208 -10.36 -15.00 9.81
CA ILE A 208 -11.28 -14.78 8.69
C ILE A 208 -12.10 -13.54 9.03
N GLU A 209 -12.26 -12.68 8.09
CA GLU A 209 -12.52 -11.31 8.37
C GLU A 209 -13.86 -10.81 7.86
N ALA A 210 -14.84 -10.74 8.74
CA ALA A 210 -16.04 -9.95 8.52
C ALA A 210 -16.05 -8.81 9.55
N PRO A 211 -16.18 -7.54 9.16
CA PRO A 211 -16.34 -6.46 10.12
C PRO A 211 -17.64 -6.65 10.89
N ALA A 212 -17.56 -6.71 12.23
CA ALA A 212 -18.73 -6.83 13.09
C ALA A 212 -19.37 -5.45 13.39
N TYR A 213 -18.64 -4.37 13.14
CA TYR A 213 -19.05 -3.00 13.43
C TYR A 213 -18.74 -2.08 12.26
N PRO A 214 -19.42 -0.91 12.17
CA PRO A 214 -18.97 0.16 11.29
C PRO A 214 -17.59 0.67 11.74
N TYR A 215 -16.64 0.71 10.82
CA TYR A 215 -15.31 1.28 11.03
C TYR A 215 -15.13 2.54 10.20
N GLU A 216 -14.38 3.49 10.72
CA GLU A 216 -14.20 4.80 10.13
C GLU A 216 -12.71 5.06 9.83
N LEU A 217 -12.38 5.27 8.57
CA LEU A 217 -11.08 5.74 8.11
C LEU A 217 -11.09 7.27 8.10
N GLU A 218 -10.08 7.88 8.70
CA GLU A 218 -9.95 9.33 8.76
C GLU A 218 -8.81 9.82 7.87
N ILE A 219 -9.10 10.80 7.04
CA ILE A 219 -8.16 11.42 6.12
C ILE A 219 -8.05 12.90 6.47
N ASP A 220 -6.86 13.35 6.83
CA ASP A 220 -6.57 14.76 7.03
C ASP A 220 -6.34 15.43 5.67
N TRP A 221 -5.42 14.89 4.88
CA TRP A 221 -5.15 15.33 3.52
C TRP A 221 -4.51 14.25 2.67
N MET A 222 -4.62 14.42 1.36
CA MET A 222 -3.88 13.69 0.33
C MET A 222 -3.26 14.68 -0.63
N SER A 223 -2.06 14.42 -1.13
CA SER A 223 -1.35 15.28 -2.07
C SER A 223 -0.61 14.47 -3.12
N TYR A 224 -0.54 15.03 -4.32
CA TYR A 224 0.32 14.60 -5.41
C TYR A 224 1.12 15.80 -5.92
N LYS A 225 2.43 15.65 -6.02
CA LYS A 225 3.33 16.65 -6.59
C LYS A 225 4.11 16.01 -7.74
N PRO A 226 3.81 16.38 -8.99
CA PRO A 226 4.52 15.82 -10.14
C PRO A 226 5.99 16.22 -10.13
N PHE A 227 6.84 15.39 -10.71
CA PHE A 227 8.16 15.76 -11.17
C PHE A 227 7.99 16.29 -12.60
N ASP A 228 7.90 17.61 -12.77
CA ASP A 228 7.50 18.26 -14.02
C ASP A 228 8.41 17.88 -15.20
N GLU A 229 9.70 17.71 -14.95
CA GLU A 229 10.68 17.27 -15.94
C GLU A 229 10.45 15.85 -16.46
N LEU A 230 9.82 14.98 -15.66
CA LEU A 230 9.50 13.59 -16.02
C LEU A 230 8.09 13.43 -16.61
N ASN A 231 7.25 14.45 -16.49
CA ASN A 231 5.85 14.42 -16.89
C ASN A 231 5.46 15.53 -17.89
N PRO A 232 6.19 15.74 -18.98
CA PRO A 232 5.93 16.87 -19.88
C PRO A 232 4.54 16.82 -20.57
N HIS A 233 3.86 15.67 -20.49
CA HIS A 233 2.55 15.42 -21.12
C HIS A 233 1.35 15.58 -20.17
N LEU A 234 1.57 15.64 -18.85
CA LEU A 234 0.47 15.83 -17.89
C LEU A 234 0.02 17.30 -17.80
N ASN A 235 0.84 18.23 -18.26
CA ASN A 235 0.61 19.66 -18.22
C ASN A 235 -0.03 20.24 -19.51
N LYS A 236 -0.61 19.37 -20.38
CA LYS A 236 -1.25 19.77 -21.65
C LYS A 236 -2.71 19.43 -21.68
#